data_0d8e3de2b06e514a8ae20fd29ee00e64
#
_entry.id   0d8e3de2b06e514a8ae20fd29ee00e64
#
_cell.length_a   1.000
_cell.length_b   1.000
_cell.length_c   1.000
_cell.angle_alpha   90.00
_cell.angle_beta   90.00
_cell.angle_gamma   90.00
#
_symmetry.space_group_name_H-M   'P 1'
#
loop_
_entity.id
_entity.type
_entity.pdbx_description
1 polymer ?
#
loop_
_entity_poly.entity_id
_entity_poly.type
_entity_poly.pdbx_seq_one_letter_code
_entity_poly.pdbx_strand_id
1 'polypeptide(L)'
;MDEASFGGRIGEASSVVTKQLALDYIVSPMTRKNHLENMIYTHDLDAYYVGSHNCLSIPFDDLLANGFNTRQTDVRPAGSVNTAFQLVAVIFQIQSLSQFGGVSATHLDWTMVPYVRKSFYKHYRDGMKYLCNCNWNLNNYLEDSDTYKKIIDIPINDYSAYLNEADDAGDFDKVYQYAMDMTLKEVHQAVEGMYHNLNTLQSRSGN
;
A
#
# COMPACT_ATOMS: atom_id res chain seq x y z
N MET A 1 -8.73 16.37 -14.55
CA MET A 1 -9.59 16.09 -15.72
C MET A 1 -9.19 17.08 -16.80
N ASP A 2 -8.98 16.64 -18.03
CA ASP A 2 -8.63 17.57 -19.10
C ASP A 2 -9.82 18.50 -19.37
N GLU A 3 -9.67 19.79 -19.08
CA GLU A 3 -10.70 20.82 -19.25
C GLU A 3 -11.18 20.94 -20.69
N ALA A 4 -10.33 20.57 -21.65
CA ALA A 4 -10.68 20.56 -23.06
C ALA A 4 -11.62 19.40 -23.44
N SER A 5 -11.71 18.35 -22.63
CA SER A 5 -12.62 17.23 -22.87
C SER A 5 -14.07 17.59 -22.61
N PHE A 6 -15.01 16.86 -23.23
CA PHE A 6 -16.45 17.04 -22.96
C PHE A 6 -16.75 16.85 -21.47
N GLY A 7 -16.18 15.79 -20.84
CA GLY A 7 -16.35 15.54 -19.41
C GLY A 7 -15.79 16.64 -18.52
N GLY A 8 -14.65 17.22 -18.91
CA GLY A 8 -14.05 18.37 -18.23
C GLY A 8 -14.95 19.60 -18.25
N ARG A 9 -15.47 19.97 -19.43
CA ARG A 9 -16.38 21.11 -19.57
C ARG A 9 -17.70 20.94 -18.80
N ILE A 10 -18.27 19.75 -18.80
CA ILE A 10 -19.46 19.45 -17.99
C ILE A 10 -19.10 19.48 -16.50
N GLY A 11 -17.92 19.00 -16.12
CA GLY A 11 -17.43 19.06 -14.74
C GLY A 11 -17.32 20.51 -14.24
N GLU A 12 -16.72 21.40 -15.01
CA GLU A 12 -16.64 22.84 -14.70
C GLU A 12 -18.01 23.49 -14.52
N ALA A 13 -18.91 23.27 -15.48
CA ALA A 13 -20.26 23.80 -15.40
C ALA A 13 -21.02 23.27 -14.18
N SER A 14 -20.85 21.98 -13.88
CA SER A 14 -21.42 21.34 -12.70
C SER A 14 -20.86 21.93 -11.39
N SER A 15 -19.54 22.13 -11.33
CA SER A 15 -18.86 22.71 -10.17
C SER A 15 -19.42 24.09 -9.80
N VAL A 16 -19.62 24.96 -10.76
CA VAL A 16 -20.21 26.29 -10.53
C VAL A 16 -21.62 26.19 -9.97
N VAL A 17 -22.45 25.33 -10.53
CA VAL A 17 -23.84 25.15 -10.09
C VAL A 17 -23.91 24.52 -8.68
N THR A 18 -23.15 23.48 -8.43
CA THR A 18 -23.14 22.77 -7.13
C THR A 18 -22.55 23.63 -6.02
N LYS A 19 -21.54 24.46 -6.31
CA LYS A 19 -21.03 25.47 -5.37
C LYS A 19 -22.11 26.47 -4.97
N GLN A 20 -22.87 26.98 -5.92
CA GLN A 20 -23.96 27.91 -5.64
C GLN A 20 -25.08 27.23 -4.81
N LEU A 21 -25.44 25.99 -5.15
CA LEU A 21 -26.41 25.21 -4.38
C LEU A 21 -25.93 24.99 -2.93
N ALA A 22 -24.64 24.68 -2.74
CA ALA A 22 -24.09 24.53 -1.41
C ALA A 22 -24.20 25.82 -0.57
N LEU A 23 -23.86 26.96 -1.17
CA LEU A 23 -23.96 28.27 -0.53
C LEU A 23 -25.40 28.67 -0.19
N ASP A 24 -26.34 28.37 -1.07
CA ASP A 24 -27.72 28.84 -0.90
C ASP A 24 -28.57 27.93 0.01
N TYR A 25 -28.31 26.62 0.02
CA TYR A 25 -29.22 25.65 0.64
C TYR A 25 -28.60 24.71 1.68
N ILE A 26 -27.25 24.58 1.70
CA ILE A 26 -26.60 23.53 2.52
C ILE A 26 -25.85 24.13 3.70
N VAL A 27 -24.98 25.11 3.45
CA VAL A 27 -24.20 25.74 4.52
C VAL A 27 -25.08 26.68 5.36
N SER A 28 -24.70 26.89 6.63
CA SER A 28 -25.44 27.82 7.49
C SER A 28 -25.36 29.26 6.94
N PRO A 29 -26.35 30.12 7.23
CA PRO A 29 -26.31 31.53 6.82
C PRO A 29 -25.05 32.25 7.30
N MET A 30 -24.55 31.90 8.48
CA MET A 30 -23.29 32.46 9.03
C MET A 30 -22.09 32.01 8.22
N THR A 31 -21.99 30.70 7.88
CA THR A 31 -20.90 30.18 7.05
C THR A 31 -20.91 30.82 5.67
N ARG A 32 -22.10 30.91 5.04
CA ARG A 32 -22.28 31.58 3.74
C ARG A 32 -21.78 33.02 3.79
N LYS A 33 -22.24 33.79 4.77
CA LYS A 33 -21.81 35.19 4.95
C LYS A 33 -20.30 35.29 5.10
N ASN A 34 -19.72 34.55 6.02
CA ASN A 34 -18.30 34.60 6.29
C ASN A 34 -17.43 34.14 5.09
N HIS A 35 -17.92 33.16 4.32
CA HIS A 35 -17.25 32.74 3.09
C HIS A 35 -17.27 33.83 2.01
N LEU A 36 -18.42 34.47 1.79
CA LEU A 36 -18.58 35.53 0.80
C LEU A 36 -17.82 36.82 1.17
N GLU A 37 -17.69 37.09 2.46
CA GLU A 37 -16.91 38.22 3.00
C GLU A 37 -15.41 37.90 3.17
N ASN A 38 -14.95 36.72 2.71
CA ASN A 38 -13.58 36.22 2.86
C ASN A 38 -13.04 36.17 4.31
N MET A 39 -13.92 36.03 5.28
CA MET A 39 -13.54 35.82 6.67
C MET A 39 -13.11 34.39 6.94
N ILE A 40 -13.67 33.44 6.20
CA ILE A 40 -13.29 32.02 6.14
C ILE A 40 -13.30 31.55 4.70
N TYR A 41 -12.53 30.49 4.41
CA TYR A 41 -12.62 29.79 3.15
C TYR A 41 -13.12 28.38 3.36
N THR A 42 -14.31 28.08 2.84
CA THR A 42 -14.83 26.71 2.81
C THR A 42 -14.32 26.02 1.57
N HIS A 43 -13.45 25.04 1.76
CA HIS A 43 -12.82 24.27 0.69
C HIS A 43 -13.81 23.36 -0.01
N ASP A 44 -13.67 23.14 -1.31
CA ASP A 44 -14.44 22.20 -2.13
C ASP A 44 -15.96 22.29 -1.98
N LEU A 45 -16.49 23.50 -1.97
CA LEU A 45 -17.93 23.75 -1.88
C LEU A 45 -18.75 23.09 -3.00
N ASP A 46 -18.14 22.88 -4.17
CA ASP A 46 -18.74 22.18 -5.28
C ASP A 46 -18.96 20.69 -5.03
N ALA A 47 -18.08 20.07 -4.23
CA ALA A 47 -18.21 18.67 -3.81
C ALA A 47 -18.97 18.50 -2.48
N TYR A 48 -19.23 19.59 -1.76
CA TYR A 48 -19.86 19.57 -0.43
C TYR A 48 -21.26 18.94 -0.46
N TYR A 49 -22.00 19.17 -1.53
CA TYR A 49 -23.34 18.64 -1.74
C TYR A 49 -23.40 17.11 -1.79
N VAL A 50 -22.44 16.47 -2.42
CA VAL A 50 -22.38 15.01 -2.57
C VAL A 50 -21.74 14.31 -1.37
N GLY A 51 -21.19 15.06 -0.42
CA GLY A 51 -20.56 14.52 0.78
C GLY A 51 -19.27 13.75 0.49
N SER A 52 -18.52 14.13 -0.54
CA SER A 52 -17.25 13.50 -0.87
C SER A 52 -16.16 13.86 0.13
N HIS A 53 -15.26 12.93 0.36
CA HIS A 53 -14.01 13.21 1.09
C HIS A 53 -13.04 13.95 0.18
N ASN A 54 -12.41 15.00 0.68
CA ASN A 54 -11.41 15.74 -0.08
C ASN A 54 -10.12 14.93 -0.21
N CYS A 55 -9.46 14.67 0.92
CA CYS A 55 -8.26 13.84 0.97
C CYS A 55 -8.43 12.74 2.01
N LEU A 56 -7.85 11.59 1.77
CA LEU A 56 -7.86 10.50 2.74
C LEU A 56 -6.53 9.75 2.78
N SER A 57 -6.27 9.12 3.92
CA SER A 57 -5.20 8.15 4.09
C SER A 57 -5.76 6.75 4.03
N ILE A 58 -5.13 5.89 3.25
CA ILE A 58 -5.56 4.51 3.07
C ILE A 58 -4.98 3.65 4.20
N PRO A 59 -5.80 2.82 4.88
CA PRO A 59 -5.35 1.91 5.93
C PRO A 59 -4.69 0.66 5.33
N PHE A 60 -3.49 0.83 4.77
CA PHE A 60 -2.77 -0.26 4.10
C PHE A 60 -2.44 -1.43 5.02
N ASP A 61 -2.20 -1.17 6.31
CA ASP A 61 -1.91 -2.23 7.30
C ASP A 61 -3.03 -3.28 7.33
N ASP A 62 -4.28 -2.82 7.39
CA ASP A 62 -5.45 -3.69 7.42
C ASP A 62 -5.70 -4.35 6.05
N LEU A 63 -5.70 -3.57 4.97
CA LEU A 63 -6.00 -4.06 3.64
C LEU A 63 -5.00 -5.11 3.14
N LEU A 64 -3.70 -4.93 3.41
CA LEU A 64 -2.68 -5.86 2.99
C LEU A 64 -2.62 -7.12 3.87
N ALA A 65 -2.96 -6.99 5.17
CA ALA A 65 -2.94 -8.10 6.11
C ALA A 65 -4.16 -9.02 5.96
N ASN A 66 -5.34 -8.45 5.74
CA ASN A 66 -6.60 -9.19 5.68
C ASN A 66 -7.12 -9.44 4.26
N GLY A 67 -6.55 -8.74 3.28
CA GLY A 67 -7.12 -8.66 1.95
C GLY A 67 -8.36 -7.77 1.91
N PHE A 68 -8.97 -7.65 0.76
CA PHE A 68 -10.16 -6.84 0.57
C PHE A 68 -10.99 -7.32 -0.61
N ASN A 69 -12.26 -6.98 -0.60
CA ASN A 69 -13.17 -7.32 -1.68
C ASN A 69 -13.42 -6.08 -2.55
N THR A 70 -13.31 -6.27 -3.85
CA THR A 70 -13.82 -5.32 -4.83
C THR A 70 -15.17 -5.79 -5.33
N ARG A 71 -15.89 -4.95 -6.09
CA ARG A 71 -17.15 -5.38 -6.70
C ARG A 71 -17.02 -6.57 -7.66
N GLN A 72 -15.80 -6.86 -8.11
CA GLN A 72 -15.52 -7.84 -9.17
C GLN A 72 -14.68 -9.03 -8.69
N THR A 73 -13.90 -8.86 -7.62
CA THR A 73 -12.98 -9.90 -7.17
C THR A 73 -12.59 -9.75 -5.71
N ASP A 74 -12.22 -10.86 -5.10
CA ASP A 74 -11.63 -10.94 -3.79
C ASP A 74 -10.11 -10.87 -3.92
N VAL A 75 -9.50 -9.96 -3.19
CA VAL A 75 -8.05 -9.80 -3.13
C VAL A 75 -7.54 -10.43 -1.84
N ARG A 76 -6.67 -11.41 -2.00
CA ARG A 76 -6.08 -12.13 -0.86
C ARG A 76 -5.01 -11.30 -0.14
N PRO A 77 -4.73 -11.60 1.14
CA PRO A 77 -3.61 -11.02 1.87
C PRO A 77 -2.29 -11.12 1.11
N ALA A 78 -1.43 -10.11 1.25
CA ALA A 78 -0.12 -10.11 0.61
C ALA A 78 0.81 -11.17 1.24
N GLY A 79 1.45 -11.98 0.41
CA GLY A 79 2.37 -13.04 0.82
C GLY A 79 3.86 -12.68 0.71
N SER A 80 4.21 -11.58 0.04
CA SER A 80 5.59 -11.13 -0.19
C SER A 80 5.63 -9.62 -0.34
N VAL A 81 6.82 -9.03 -0.27
CA VAL A 81 7.01 -7.59 -0.48
C VAL A 81 6.60 -7.15 -1.88
N ASN A 82 6.89 -7.96 -2.88
CA ASN A 82 6.51 -7.68 -4.26
C ASN A 82 4.98 -7.61 -4.43
N THR A 83 4.26 -8.60 -3.90
CA THR A 83 2.80 -8.59 -3.92
C THR A 83 2.23 -7.41 -3.13
N ALA A 84 2.81 -7.06 -1.98
CA ALA A 84 2.37 -5.94 -1.18
C ALA A 84 2.46 -4.61 -1.93
N PHE A 85 3.61 -4.31 -2.55
CA PHE A 85 3.77 -3.08 -3.35
C PHE A 85 2.90 -3.05 -4.60
N GLN A 86 2.66 -4.20 -5.24
CA GLN A 86 1.70 -4.27 -6.35
C GLN A 86 0.28 -3.96 -5.89
N LEU A 87 -0.16 -4.50 -4.74
CA LEU A 87 -1.47 -4.19 -4.18
C LEU A 87 -1.59 -2.72 -3.76
N VAL A 88 -0.53 -2.11 -3.23
CA VAL A 88 -0.50 -0.67 -2.96
C VAL A 88 -0.78 0.13 -4.22
N ALA A 89 -0.11 -0.17 -5.33
CA ALA A 89 -0.35 0.52 -6.60
C ALA A 89 -1.79 0.34 -7.10
N VAL A 90 -2.33 -0.88 -7.01
CA VAL A 90 -3.72 -1.18 -7.40
C VAL A 90 -4.72 -0.42 -6.52
N ILE A 91 -4.52 -0.41 -5.19
CA ILE A 91 -5.41 0.29 -4.26
C ILE A 91 -5.38 1.80 -4.52
N PHE A 92 -4.19 2.39 -4.69
CA PHE A 92 -4.06 3.79 -5.07
C PHE A 92 -4.81 4.10 -6.37
N GLN A 93 -4.66 3.24 -7.38
CA GLN A 93 -5.36 3.41 -8.65
C GLN A 93 -6.88 3.37 -8.49
N ILE A 94 -7.41 2.35 -7.82
CA ILE A 94 -8.86 2.21 -7.60
C ILE A 94 -9.39 3.41 -6.82
N GLN A 95 -8.68 3.81 -5.77
CA GLN A 95 -9.12 4.90 -4.90
C GLN A 95 -9.02 6.25 -5.60
N SER A 96 -7.97 6.50 -6.38
CA SER A 96 -7.82 7.75 -7.12
C SER A 96 -8.91 7.95 -8.18
N LEU A 97 -9.46 6.88 -8.74
CA LEU A 97 -10.58 6.94 -9.67
C LEU A 97 -11.90 7.32 -8.99
N SER A 98 -12.06 7.01 -7.70
CA SER A 98 -13.29 7.20 -6.93
C SER A 98 -13.25 8.44 -6.04
N GLN A 99 -12.06 8.88 -5.66
CA GLN A 99 -11.83 9.98 -4.74
C GLN A 99 -11.81 11.32 -5.48
N PHE A 100 -12.39 12.37 -4.85
CA PHE A 100 -12.35 13.74 -5.39
C PHE A 100 -10.97 14.36 -5.19
N GLY A 101 -10.43 14.26 -3.97
CA GLY A 101 -9.11 14.80 -3.62
C GLY A 101 -7.99 13.76 -3.66
N GLY A 102 -6.89 14.06 -3.00
CA GLY A 102 -5.73 13.19 -2.94
C GLY A 102 -5.92 11.95 -2.08
N VAL A 103 -5.21 10.90 -2.43
CA VAL A 103 -5.08 9.68 -1.61
C VAL A 103 -3.63 9.53 -1.16
N SER A 104 -3.43 9.11 0.07
CA SER A 104 -2.10 9.00 0.67
C SER A 104 -1.93 7.69 1.44
N ALA A 105 -0.69 7.30 1.61
CA ALA A 105 -0.27 6.27 2.55
C ALA A 105 0.54 6.94 3.67
N THR A 106 0.13 6.74 4.90
CA THR A 106 0.95 7.07 6.06
C THR A 106 1.72 5.84 6.48
N HIS A 107 3.00 6.00 6.84
CA HIS A 107 3.84 4.92 7.37
C HIS A 107 3.98 3.69 6.45
N LEU A 108 4.06 3.90 5.12
CA LEU A 108 4.14 2.79 4.17
C LEU A 108 5.38 1.92 4.40
N ASP A 109 6.48 2.50 4.83
CA ASP A 109 7.70 1.82 5.24
C ASP A 109 7.45 0.82 6.38
N TRP A 110 6.74 1.23 7.43
CA TRP A 110 6.35 0.36 8.54
C TRP A 110 5.36 -0.72 8.11
N THR A 111 4.39 -0.35 7.29
CA THR A 111 3.41 -1.29 6.72
C THR A 111 4.09 -2.41 5.94
N MET A 112 5.23 -2.13 5.29
CA MET A 112 5.97 -3.12 4.50
C MET A 112 6.83 -4.09 5.32
N VAL A 113 7.15 -3.79 6.57
CA VAL A 113 8.02 -4.62 7.41
C VAL A 113 7.62 -6.10 7.45
N PRO A 114 6.35 -6.49 7.70
CA PRO A 114 5.98 -7.91 7.73
C PRO A 114 6.20 -8.61 6.37
N TYR A 115 6.02 -7.90 5.27
CA TYR A 115 6.17 -8.46 3.92
C TYR A 115 7.63 -8.60 3.49
N VAL A 116 8.49 -7.66 3.92
CA VAL A 116 9.95 -7.79 3.78
C VAL A 116 10.44 -9.00 4.56
N ARG A 117 9.98 -9.20 5.78
CA ARG A 117 10.31 -10.38 6.60
C ARG A 117 9.85 -11.68 5.95
N LYS A 118 8.63 -11.73 5.39
CA LYS A 118 8.13 -12.89 4.64
C LYS A 118 9.02 -13.21 3.43
N SER A 119 9.45 -12.20 2.69
CA SER A 119 10.36 -12.36 1.55
C SER A 119 11.74 -12.83 1.99
N PHE A 120 12.32 -12.22 3.04
CA PHE A 120 13.58 -12.65 3.62
C PHE A 120 13.53 -14.10 4.04
N TYR A 121 12.49 -14.48 4.75
CA TYR A 121 12.32 -15.83 5.22
C TYR A 121 12.21 -16.85 4.07
N LYS A 122 11.48 -16.51 3.01
CA LYS A 122 11.41 -17.32 1.80
C LYS A 122 12.81 -17.54 1.20
N HIS A 123 13.57 -16.46 1.02
CA HIS A 123 14.92 -16.52 0.46
C HIS A 123 15.89 -17.26 1.38
N TYR A 124 15.74 -17.10 2.71
CA TYR A 124 16.53 -17.85 3.67
C TYR A 124 16.28 -19.36 3.56
N ARG A 125 15.02 -19.77 3.50
CA ARG A 125 14.65 -21.18 3.27
C ARG A 125 15.17 -21.72 1.96
N ASP A 126 15.11 -20.94 0.89
CA ASP A 126 15.64 -21.32 -0.41
C ASP A 126 17.17 -21.43 -0.35
N GLY A 127 17.85 -20.52 0.34
CA GLY A 127 19.30 -20.61 0.60
C GLY A 127 19.67 -21.86 1.39
N MET A 128 18.95 -22.19 2.44
CA MET A 128 19.16 -23.43 3.21
C MET A 128 19.00 -24.67 2.33
N LYS A 129 18.02 -24.69 1.46
CA LYS A 129 17.73 -25.82 0.58
C LYS A 129 18.81 -26.03 -0.50
N TYR A 130 19.35 -24.94 -1.07
CA TYR A 130 20.20 -25.02 -2.25
C TYR A 130 21.68 -24.76 -1.99
N LEU A 131 22.03 -24.06 -0.90
CA LEU A 131 23.42 -23.68 -0.59
C LEU A 131 23.98 -24.46 0.60
N CYS A 132 23.13 -24.93 1.51
CA CYS A 132 23.53 -25.72 2.65
C CYS A 132 23.40 -27.20 2.30
N ASN A 133 24.48 -27.96 2.49
CA ASN A 133 24.49 -29.43 2.28
C ASN A 133 23.83 -30.16 3.46
N CYS A 134 23.03 -29.46 4.25
CA CYS A 134 22.39 -29.96 5.46
C CYS A 134 21.16 -30.79 5.11
N ASN A 135 21.15 -32.02 5.58
CA ASN A 135 20.00 -32.93 5.54
C ASN A 135 18.87 -32.49 6.52
N TRP A 136 18.72 -31.18 6.71
CA TRP A 136 17.76 -30.61 7.64
C TRP A 136 16.37 -30.58 7.01
N ASN A 137 15.45 -31.30 7.62
CA ASN A 137 14.05 -31.31 7.20
C ASN A 137 13.35 -30.05 7.75
N LEU A 138 13.81 -28.89 7.26
CA LEU A 138 13.29 -27.57 7.62
C LEU A 138 11.78 -27.47 7.35
N ASN A 139 11.27 -28.28 6.42
CA ASN A 139 9.85 -28.31 6.06
C ASN A 139 8.97 -28.68 7.28
N ASN A 140 9.42 -29.54 8.18
CA ASN A 140 8.63 -29.92 9.35
C ASN A 140 8.53 -28.81 10.42
N TYR A 141 9.50 -27.90 10.46
CA TYR A 141 9.51 -26.79 11.43
C TYR A 141 8.72 -25.57 10.94
N LEU A 142 8.48 -25.45 9.65
CA LEU A 142 8.05 -24.22 9.01
C LEU A 142 6.66 -24.32 8.34
N GLU A 143 6.09 -25.52 8.30
CA GLU A 143 4.71 -25.72 7.86
C GLU A 143 3.69 -25.50 9.00
N ASP A 144 4.16 -25.45 10.24
CA ASP A 144 3.31 -25.09 11.37
C ASP A 144 3.02 -23.58 11.37
N SER A 145 1.76 -23.25 11.18
CA SER A 145 1.27 -21.86 11.04
C SER A 145 1.63 -20.97 12.24
N ASP A 146 1.79 -21.54 13.43
CA ASP A 146 2.10 -20.77 14.64
C ASP A 146 3.60 -20.48 14.78
N THR A 147 4.46 -21.40 14.35
CA THR A 147 5.90 -21.17 14.26
C THR A 147 6.23 -20.14 13.17
N TYR A 148 5.56 -20.22 12.04
CA TYR A 148 5.69 -19.24 10.96
C TYR A 148 5.31 -17.82 11.40
N LYS A 149 4.22 -17.67 12.15
CA LYS A 149 3.81 -16.36 12.71
C LYS A 149 4.86 -15.80 13.67
N LYS A 150 5.42 -16.64 14.54
CA LYS A 150 6.48 -16.22 15.48
C LYS A 150 7.75 -15.78 14.75
N ILE A 151 8.15 -16.49 13.69
CA ILE A 151 9.35 -16.18 12.93
C ILE A 151 9.20 -14.87 12.14
N ILE A 152 8.02 -14.58 11.60
CA ILE A 152 7.76 -13.31 10.89
C ILE A 152 7.88 -12.09 11.83
N ASP A 153 7.63 -12.27 13.12
CA ASP A 153 7.74 -11.19 14.10
C ASP A 153 9.20 -10.94 14.56
N ILE A 154 10.15 -11.81 14.21
CA ILE A 154 11.55 -11.67 14.57
C ILE A 154 12.21 -10.64 13.63
N PRO A 155 12.94 -9.63 14.16
CA PRO A 155 13.76 -8.74 13.36
C PRO A 155 14.80 -9.52 12.54
N ILE A 156 15.04 -9.10 11.30
CA ILE A 156 15.98 -9.81 10.39
C ILE A 156 17.36 -9.98 11.02
N ASN A 157 17.82 -9.01 11.80
CA ASN A 157 19.12 -9.06 12.47
C ASN A 157 19.21 -10.12 13.57
N ASP A 158 18.07 -10.59 14.09
CA ASP A 158 18.02 -11.56 15.18
C ASP A 158 17.86 -13.02 14.66
N TYR A 159 17.67 -13.20 13.35
CA TYR A 159 17.55 -14.53 12.75
C TYR A 159 18.78 -15.40 12.97
N SER A 160 19.97 -14.82 12.98
CA SER A 160 21.23 -15.56 13.22
C SER A 160 21.28 -16.18 14.64
N ALA A 161 20.69 -15.52 15.63
CA ALA A 161 20.64 -16.02 17.00
C ALA A 161 19.69 -17.24 17.16
N TYR A 162 18.62 -17.28 16.36
CA TYR A 162 17.62 -18.35 16.41
C TYR A 162 18.05 -19.63 15.72
N LEU A 163 19.02 -19.55 14.82
CA LEU A 163 19.46 -20.65 13.96
C LEU A 163 20.84 -21.23 14.33
N ASN A 164 21.46 -20.68 15.38
CA ASN A 164 22.78 -21.08 15.87
C ASN A 164 22.83 -22.44 16.61
N GLU A 165 21.76 -23.22 16.59
CA GLU A 165 21.76 -24.57 17.18
C GLU A 165 22.26 -25.66 16.21
N ALA A 166 22.75 -25.30 15.01
CA ALA A 166 23.25 -26.26 14.04
C ALA A 166 24.77 -26.14 13.83
N ASP A 167 25.44 -27.28 13.83
CA ASP A 167 26.88 -27.50 13.98
C ASP A 167 27.82 -26.97 12.84
N ASP A 168 27.34 -26.24 11.84
CA ASP A 168 28.16 -25.72 10.72
C ASP A 168 27.96 -24.21 10.48
N ALA A 169 28.55 -23.38 11.33
CA ALA A 169 28.44 -21.93 11.31
C ALA A 169 28.83 -21.26 9.96
N GLY A 170 29.70 -21.88 9.17
CA GLY A 170 30.21 -21.29 7.91
C GLY A 170 29.19 -21.26 6.76
N ASP A 171 28.22 -22.16 6.71
CA ASP A 171 27.22 -22.21 5.65
C ASP A 171 26.02 -21.31 5.97
N PHE A 172 25.75 -21.04 7.24
CA PHE A 172 24.67 -20.15 7.67
C PHE A 172 24.95 -18.69 7.29
N ASP A 173 26.18 -18.21 7.41
CA ASP A 173 26.55 -16.85 7.00
C ASP A 173 26.33 -16.64 5.50
N LYS A 174 26.65 -17.64 4.68
CA LYS A 174 26.40 -17.59 3.23
C LYS A 174 24.91 -17.56 2.91
N VAL A 175 24.12 -18.37 3.62
CA VAL A 175 22.66 -18.41 3.46
C VAL A 175 22.04 -17.09 3.88
N TYR A 176 22.49 -16.51 5.00
CA TYR A 176 22.03 -15.21 5.47
C TYR A 176 22.34 -14.10 4.46
N GLN A 177 23.59 -14.03 3.96
CA GLN A 177 23.98 -13.05 2.95
C GLN A 177 23.16 -13.21 1.66
N TYR A 178 23.00 -14.44 1.19
CA TYR A 178 22.13 -14.73 0.05
C TYR A 178 20.69 -14.22 0.28
N ALA A 179 20.10 -14.51 1.43
CA ALA A 179 18.76 -14.09 1.76
C ALA A 179 18.64 -12.57 1.83
N MET A 180 19.63 -11.88 2.40
CA MET A 180 19.70 -10.42 2.43
C MET A 180 19.78 -9.81 1.03
N ASP A 181 20.71 -10.30 0.21
CA ASP A 181 20.91 -9.80 -1.15
C ASP A 181 19.67 -9.99 -2.01
N MET A 182 19.05 -11.16 -1.93
CA MET A 182 17.82 -11.46 -2.68
C MET A 182 16.64 -10.64 -2.19
N THR A 183 16.52 -10.42 -0.88
CA THR A 183 15.47 -9.58 -0.30
C THR A 183 15.63 -8.12 -0.72
N LEU A 184 16.83 -7.57 -0.64
CA LEU A 184 17.12 -6.21 -1.08
C LEU A 184 16.80 -6.04 -2.57
N LYS A 185 17.18 -7.00 -3.40
CA LYS A 185 16.85 -7.00 -4.82
C LYS A 185 15.34 -7.03 -5.05
N GLU A 186 14.60 -7.88 -4.32
CA GLU A 186 13.15 -7.98 -4.41
C GLU A 186 12.48 -6.68 -3.98
N VAL A 187 12.94 -6.04 -2.89
CA VAL A 187 12.43 -4.73 -2.43
C VAL A 187 12.65 -3.66 -3.50
N HIS A 188 13.87 -3.57 -4.05
CA HIS A 188 14.17 -2.61 -5.12
C HIS A 188 13.23 -2.78 -6.32
N GLN A 189 13.08 -4.01 -6.80
CA GLN A 189 12.20 -4.32 -7.93
C GLN A 189 10.73 -4.03 -7.63
N ALA A 190 10.28 -4.32 -6.41
CA ALA A 190 8.91 -4.08 -5.98
C ALA A 190 8.59 -2.57 -5.92
N VAL A 191 9.50 -1.78 -5.37
CA VAL A 191 9.37 -0.31 -5.30
C VAL A 191 9.39 0.29 -6.71
N GLU A 192 10.34 -0.12 -7.55
CA GLU A 192 10.43 0.32 -8.95
C GLU A 192 9.15 -0.01 -9.72
N GLY A 193 8.64 -1.24 -9.57
CA GLY A 193 7.38 -1.67 -10.18
C GLY A 193 6.18 -0.87 -9.69
N MET A 194 6.10 -0.55 -8.40
CA MET A 194 5.07 0.31 -7.85
C MET A 194 5.11 1.72 -8.47
N TYR A 195 6.29 2.35 -8.49
CA TYR A 195 6.43 3.68 -9.10
C TYR A 195 6.12 3.67 -10.60
N HIS A 196 6.56 2.64 -11.32
CA HIS A 196 6.23 2.49 -12.73
C HIS A 196 4.71 2.41 -12.94
N ASN A 197 4.02 1.60 -12.15
CA ASN A 197 2.57 1.47 -12.23
C ASN A 197 1.86 2.78 -11.89
N LEU A 198 2.28 3.47 -10.82
CA LEU A 198 1.68 4.76 -10.44
C LEU A 198 1.88 5.84 -11.51
N ASN A 199 3.02 5.81 -12.22
CA ASN A 199 3.31 6.78 -13.29
C ASN A 199 2.62 6.46 -14.61
N THR A 200 2.28 5.20 -14.86
CA THR A 200 1.71 4.76 -16.15
C THR A 200 0.21 4.52 -16.12
N LEU A 201 -0.35 4.25 -14.93
CA LEU A 201 -1.78 4.06 -14.78
C LEU A 201 -2.50 5.41 -14.78
N GLN A 202 -3.56 5.52 -15.59
CA GLN A 202 -4.36 6.74 -15.65
C GLN A 202 -5.10 6.98 -14.33
N SER A 203 -4.94 8.17 -13.78
CA SER A 203 -5.76 8.66 -12.69
C SER A 203 -6.99 9.41 -13.22
N ARG A 204 -7.93 9.76 -12.34
CA ARG A 204 -9.11 10.56 -12.69
C ARG A 204 -8.75 11.94 -13.25
N SER A 205 -7.64 12.50 -12.81
CA SER A 205 -7.14 13.81 -13.23
C SER A 205 -6.33 13.75 -14.52
N GLY A 206 -6.17 12.58 -15.12
CA GLY A 206 -5.25 12.37 -16.23
C GLY A 206 -3.79 12.30 -15.75
N ASN A 207 -2.92 11.74 -16.54
CA ASN A 207 -1.46 11.86 -16.33
C ASN A 207 -0.98 13.07 -17.10
#